data_48848e5e3dc7394399fb012758659c8e
#
_entry.id   48848e5e3dc7394399fb012758659c8e
#
_cell.length_a   1.000
_cell.length_b   1.000
_cell.length_c   1.000
_cell.angle_alpha   90.00
_cell.angle_beta   90.00
_cell.angle_gamma   90.00
#
_symmetry.space_group_name_H-M   'P 1'
#
loop_
_entity.id
_entity.type
_entity.pdbx_description
1 polymer ?
#
loop_
_entity_poly.entity_id
_entity_poly.type
_entity_poly.pdbx_seq_one_letter_code
_entity_poly.pdbx_strand_id
1 'polypeptide(L)'
;MHAMQYHVKLPSDYNMEIIRDRVRLNGYKTDGFKNLIIKAYLISQTTSNCITNTYSPLYLWRSSKGMTEFIFNGFYDNVISSFGWQNINIGVIYSMNITDSVKHSLYALEEYIDIFPTLSLKEIEIKKLFRIFDNAVAEIIIYNPDKWKFV
;
A
#
# COMPACT_ATOMS: atom_id res chain seq x y z
N MET A 1 10.18 10.73 -1.39
CA MET A 1 9.43 9.75 -0.60
C MET A 1 8.91 8.67 -1.54
N HIS A 2 8.83 7.42 -1.08
CA HIS A 2 8.46 6.27 -1.89
C HIS A 2 7.35 5.48 -1.22
N ALA A 3 6.43 4.97 -2.02
CA ALA A 3 5.48 3.96 -1.59
C ALA A 3 5.95 2.59 -2.07
N MET A 4 5.75 1.59 -1.25
CA MET A 4 6.05 0.19 -1.55
C MET A 4 4.84 -0.65 -1.17
N GLN A 5 4.35 -1.45 -2.10
CA GLN A 5 3.24 -2.35 -1.86
C GLN A 5 3.43 -3.67 -2.60
N TYR A 6 3.00 -4.75 -2.01
CA TYR A 6 2.86 -6.04 -2.69
C TYR A 6 1.47 -6.63 -2.41
N HIS A 7 0.98 -7.45 -3.33
CA HIS A 7 -0.36 -8.03 -3.25
C HIS A 7 -0.28 -9.54 -3.24
N VAL A 8 -0.56 -10.11 -2.08
CA VAL A 8 -0.69 -11.56 -1.92
C VAL A 8 -2.14 -11.95 -2.19
N LYS A 9 -2.37 -12.62 -3.31
CA LYS A 9 -3.69 -13.22 -3.61
C LYS A 9 -3.79 -14.56 -2.89
N LEU A 10 -4.89 -14.77 -2.21
CA LEU A 10 -5.16 -15.96 -1.43
C LEU A 10 -6.40 -16.70 -2.00
N PRO A 11 -6.49 -18.03 -1.85
CA PRO A 11 -7.66 -18.80 -2.24
C PRO A 11 -8.96 -18.24 -1.62
N SER A 12 -10.08 -18.42 -2.29
CA SER A 12 -11.38 -17.91 -1.81
C SER A 12 -11.83 -18.56 -0.51
N ASP A 13 -11.38 -19.76 -0.23
CA ASP A 13 -11.62 -20.54 1.00
C ASP A 13 -10.52 -20.38 2.05
N TYR A 14 -9.53 -19.50 1.81
CA TYR A 14 -8.44 -19.25 2.76
C TYR A 14 -8.97 -18.66 4.06
N ASN A 15 -8.52 -19.22 5.19
CA ASN A 15 -8.86 -18.66 6.50
C ASN A 15 -8.14 -17.33 6.74
N MET A 16 -8.84 -16.24 6.53
CA MET A 16 -8.28 -14.88 6.66
C MET A 16 -7.90 -14.49 8.09
N GLU A 17 -8.33 -15.24 9.10
CA GLU A 17 -7.86 -15.04 10.49
C GLU A 17 -6.36 -15.30 10.62
N ILE A 18 -5.79 -16.20 9.82
CA ILE A 18 -4.34 -16.43 9.77
C ILE A 18 -3.60 -15.14 9.42
N ILE A 19 -4.13 -14.35 8.48
CA ILE A 19 -3.55 -13.06 8.10
C ILE A 19 -3.71 -12.03 9.21
N ARG A 20 -4.89 -11.97 9.85
CA ARG A 20 -5.12 -11.06 10.98
C ARG A 20 -4.21 -11.38 12.15
N ASP A 21 -4.05 -12.66 12.47
CA ASP A 21 -3.12 -13.12 13.50
C ASP A 21 -1.67 -12.77 13.16
N ARG A 22 -1.27 -12.96 11.90
CA ARG A 22 0.05 -12.54 11.43
C ARG A 22 0.29 -11.06 11.68
N VAL A 23 -0.66 -10.20 11.33
CA VAL A 23 -0.57 -8.75 11.54
C VAL A 23 -0.51 -8.44 13.04
N ARG A 24 -1.36 -9.04 13.85
CA ARG A 24 -1.42 -8.84 15.29
C ARG A 24 -0.12 -9.24 15.98
N LEU A 25 0.46 -10.38 15.60
CA LEU A 25 1.64 -10.95 16.25
C LEU A 25 2.97 -10.39 15.73
N ASN A 26 3.00 -9.83 14.53
CA ASN A 26 4.25 -9.40 13.90
C ASN A 26 4.25 -7.93 13.43
N GLY A 27 3.09 -7.30 13.34
CA GLY A 27 2.99 -5.94 12.81
C GLY A 27 3.85 -4.94 13.58
N TYR A 28 3.89 -5.05 14.90
CA TYR A 28 4.67 -4.16 15.75
C TYR A 28 6.19 -4.26 15.55
N LYS A 29 6.71 -5.38 15.01
CA LYS A 29 8.16 -5.60 14.81
C LYS A 29 8.82 -4.58 13.89
N THR A 30 8.03 -3.87 13.11
CA THR A 30 8.49 -2.77 12.25
C THR A 30 8.08 -1.41 12.78
N ASP A 31 7.60 -1.29 14.03
CA ASP A 31 7.35 0.01 14.65
C ASP A 31 8.67 0.74 14.88
N GLY A 32 8.70 2.03 14.55
CA GLY A 32 9.91 2.82 14.65
C GLY A 32 11.00 2.49 13.63
N PHE A 33 10.71 1.66 12.62
CA PHE A 33 11.68 1.34 11.59
C PHE A 33 12.19 2.61 10.91
N LYS A 34 13.50 2.72 10.78
CA LYS A 34 14.17 3.94 10.27
C LYS A 34 13.65 4.31 8.87
N ASN A 35 13.27 5.56 8.70
CA ASN A 35 12.70 6.10 7.47
C ASN A 35 11.32 5.56 7.07
N LEU A 36 10.68 4.73 7.87
CA LEU A 36 9.27 4.39 7.67
C LEU A 36 8.40 5.55 8.17
N ILE A 37 7.47 6.01 7.33
CA ILE A 37 6.52 7.06 7.68
C ILE A 37 5.27 6.40 8.26
N ILE A 38 4.71 5.46 7.49
CA ILE A 38 3.51 4.70 7.85
C ILE A 38 3.56 3.31 7.22
N LYS A 39 2.91 2.37 7.87
CA LYS A 39 2.58 1.06 7.33
C LYS A 39 1.09 0.81 7.53
N ALA A 40 0.45 0.27 6.53
CA ALA A 40 -0.95 -0.15 6.58
C ALA A 40 -1.06 -1.58 6.06
N TYR A 41 -1.67 -2.45 6.85
CA TYR A 41 -1.88 -3.84 6.48
C TYR A 41 -3.28 -4.02 5.89
N LEU A 42 -3.39 -3.77 4.59
CA LEU A 42 -4.67 -3.83 3.88
C LEU A 42 -5.07 -5.28 3.65
N ILE A 43 -6.31 -5.59 3.97
CA ILE A 43 -6.90 -6.92 3.82
C ILE A 43 -8.21 -6.78 3.07
N SER A 44 -8.39 -7.57 2.01
CA SER A 44 -9.67 -7.79 1.37
C SER A 44 -10.12 -9.21 1.64
N GLN A 45 -11.38 -9.40 1.93
CA GLN A 45 -11.96 -10.72 2.22
C GLN A 45 -13.16 -10.98 1.32
N THR A 46 -13.25 -12.20 0.81
CA THR A 46 -14.39 -12.63 0.00
C THR A 46 -15.69 -12.51 0.80
N THR A 47 -16.62 -11.73 0.24
CA THR A 47 -17.96 -11.49 0.74
C THR A 47 -18.92 -11.42 -0.43
N SER A 48 -20.21 -11.12 -0.20
CA SER A 48 -21.17 -10.84 -1.28
C SER A 48 -20.72 -9.70 -2.23
N ASN A 49 -19.92 -8.77 -1.74
CA ASN A 49 -19.47 -7.58 -2.47
C ASN A 49 -17.99 -7.60 -2.85
N CYS A 50 -17.24 -8.61 -2.43
CA CYS A 50 -15.82 -8.76 -2.73
C CYS A 50 -15.52 -10.22 -3.06
N ILE A 51 -14.96 -10.46 -4.23
CA ILE A 51 -14.72 -11.81 -4.77
C ILE A 51 -13.31 -12.35 -4.49
N THR A 52 -12.47 -11.57 -3.81
CA THR A 52 -11.06 -11.95 -3.61
C THR A 52 -10.63 -11.81 -2.17
N ASN A 53 -9.85 -12.80 -1.72
CA ASN A 53 -9.04 -12.70 -0.52
C ASN A 53 -7.67 -12.15 -0.89
N THR A 54 -7.28 -11.02 -0.30
CA THR A 54 -5.94 -10.44 -0.51
C THR A 54 -5.34 -9.93 0.78
N TYR A 55 -4.02 -9.94 0.82
CA TYR A 55 -3.21 -9.26 1.83
C TYR A 55 -2.26 -8.33 1.11
N SER A 56 -2.40 -7.03 1.32
CA SER A 56 -1.75 -5.99 0.52
C SER A 56 -1.11 -4.91 1.41
N PRO A 57 -0.01 -5.23 2.11
CA PRO A 57 0.66 -4.24 2.96
C PRO A 57 1.20 -3.07 2.15
N LEU A 58 0.88 -1.86 2.60
CA LEU A 58 1.40 -0.61 2.07
C LEU A 58 2.40 0.00 3.06
N TYR A 59 3.56 0.38 2.55
CA TYR A 59 4.61 1.06 3.31
C TYR A 59 4.96 2.38 2.63
N LEU A 60 4.97 3.46 3.40
CA LEU A 60 5.43 4.76 2.93
C LEU A 60 6.79 5.07 3.56
N TRP A 61 7.76 5.37 2.71
CA TRP A 61 9.16 5.57 3.07
C TRP A 61 9.60 7.00 2.85
N ARG A 62 10.26 7.58 3.84
CA ARG A 62 10.88 8.91 3.74
C ARG A 62 12.03 8.90 2.74
N SER A 63 12.76 7.78 2.65
CA SER A 63 13.86 7.60 1.71
C SER A 63 13.94 6.16 1.21
N SER A 64 14.56 5.96 0.03
CA SER A 64 14.84 4.63 -0.52
C SER A 64 15.73 3.78 0.40
N LYS A 65 16.59 4.41 1.22
CA LYS A 65 17.46 3.69 2.14
C LYS A 65 16.69 2.81 3.13
N GLY A 66 15.61 3.34 3.73
CA GLY A 66 14.78 2.52 4.64
C GLY A 66 14.09 1.36 3.93
N MET A 67 13.58 1.59 2.73
CA MET A 67 12.99 0.54 1.90
C MET A 67 14.02 -0.54 1.54
N THR A 68 15.24 -0.14 1.15
CA THR A 68 16.35 -1.06 0.84
C THR A 68 16.72 -1.90 2.06
N GLU A 69 16.86 -1.29 3.22
CA GLU A 69 17.13 -2.00 4.47
C GLU A 69 16.02 -3.01 4.80
N PHE A 70 14.75 -2.64 4.59
CA PHE A 70 13.64 -3.55 4.82
C PHE A 70 13.66 -4.76 3.87
N ILE A 71 14.00 -4.54 2.59
CA ILE A 71 14.02 -5.62 1.58
C ILE A 71 15.22 -6.56 1.81
N PHE A 72 16.42 -6.03 2.03
CA PHE A 72 17.66 -6.80 1.95
C PHE A 72 18.27 -7.17 3.31
N ASN A 73 17.72 -6.70 4.43
CA ASN A 73 18.21 -7.06 5.76
C ASN A 73 17.30 -8.06 6.49
N GLY A 74 16.65 -8.97 5.76
CA GLY A 74 15.93 -10.12 6.30
C GLY A 74 14.45 -9.87 6.67
N PHE A 75 13.97 -8.63 6.68
CA PHE A 75 12.55 -8.37 6.99
C PHE A 75 11.62 -8.90 5.91
N TYR A 76 12.00 -8.73 4.63
CA TYR A 76 11.22 -9.22 3.51
C TYR A 76 11.31 -10.74 3.33
N ASP A 77 12.36 -11.38 3.83
CA ASP A 77 12.52 -12.84 3.81
C ASP A 77 11.37 -13.54 4.54
N ASN A 78 10.80 -12.91 5.58
CA ASN A 78 9.60 -13.41 6.26
C ASN A 78 8.35 -13.39 5.38
N VAL A 79 8.30 -12.48 4.39
CA VAL A 79 7.22 -12.44 3.40
C VAL A 79 7.42 -13.55 2.39
N ILE A 80 8.65 -13.69 1.88
CA ILE A 80 9.03 -14.75 0.92
C ILE A 80 8.78 -16.14 1.52
N SER A 81 9.18 -16.37 2.76
CA SER A 81 9.00 -17.65 3.45
C SER A 81 7.52 -18.01 3.64
N SER A 82 6.65 -17.00 3.80
CA SER A 82 5.22 -17.24 4.06
C SER A 82 4.37 -17.32 2.80
N PHE A 83 4.74 -16.57 1.75
CA PHE A 83 3.89 -16.35 0.58
C PHE A 83 4.60 -16.57 -0.75
N GLY A 84 5.88 -16.97 -0.72
CA GLY A 84 6.71 -17.05 -1.91
C GLY A 84 7.12 -15.67 -2.45
N TRP A 85 7.73 -15.67 -3.60
CA TRP A 85 8.14 -14.44 -4.28
C TRP A 85 6.93 -13.58 -4.66
N GLN A 86 6.97 -12.31 -4.27
CA GLN A 86 5.93 -11.33 -4.60
C GLN A 86 6.53 -10.18 -5.41
N ASN A 87 5.79 -9.70 -6.40
CA ASN A 87 6.15 -8.48 -7.10
C ASN A 87 5.93 -7.28 -6.17
N ILE A 88 6.98 -6.49 -5.98
CA ILE A 88 6.91 -5.26 -5.21
C ILE A 88 6.58 -4.11 -6.17
N ASN A 89 5.44 -3.47 -5.96
CA ASN A 89 5.09 -2.23 -6.64
C ASN A 89 5.74 -1.07 -5.89
N ILE A 90 6.53 -0.27 -6.59
CA ILE A 90 7.17 0.93 -6.05
C ILE A 90 6.60 2.13 -6.80
N GLY A 91 6.21 3.15 -6.05
CA GLY A 91 5.77 4.43 -6.60
C GLY A 91 6.42 5.60 -5.87
N VAL A 92 6.35 6.76 -6.49
CA VAL A 92 6.79 8.02 -5.91
C VAL A 92 5.58 8.73 -5.31
N ILE A 93 5.68 9.20 -4.08
CA ILE A 93 4.60 9.95 -3.44
C ILE A 93 4.56 11.34 -4.07
N TYR A 94 3.44 11.66 -4.73
CA TYR A 94 3.16 12.98 -5.29
C TYR A 94 2.68 13.94 -4.21
N SER A 95 1.67 13.53 -3.45
CA SER A 95 1.17 14.28 -2.29
C SER A 95 0.75 13.33 -1.18
N MET A 96 0.80 13.82 0.05
CA MET A 96 0.43 13.05 1.22
C MET A 96 -0.11 13.99 2.28
N ASN A 97 -1.33 13.75 2.70
CA ASN A 97 -1.97 14.38 3.86
C ASN A 97 -2.45 13.26 4.78
N ILE A 98 -1.91 13.20 5.99
CA ILE A 98 -2.24 12.15 6.96
C ILE A 98 -2.45 12.82 8.31
N THR A 99 -3.60 12.59 8.92
CA THR A 99 -3.91 13.05 10.28
C THR A 99 -3.58 11.98 11.30
N ASP A 100 -3.48 12.34 12.57
CA ASP A 100 -3.24 11.38 13.67
C ASP A 100 -4.36 10.35 13.81
N SER A 101 -5.53 10.66 13.27
CA SER A 101 -6.70 9.76 13.29
C SER A 101 -6.53 8.55 12.37
N VAL A 102 -5.56 8.55 11.46
CA VAL A 102 -5.32 7.43 10.52
C VAL A 102 -5.10 6.10 11.24
N LYS A 103 -4.52 6.10 12.44
CA LYS A 103 -4.31 4.90 13.25
C LYS A 103 -5.60 4.20 13.70
N HIS A 104 -6.73 4.88 13.60
CA HIS A 104 -8.05 4.35 13.93
C HIS A 104 -8.88 4.02 12.68
N SER A 105 -8.32 4.18 11.48
CA SER A 105 -9.01 3.88 10.24
C SER A 105 -9.27 2.38 10.11
N LEU A 106 -10.51 2.05 9.73
CA LEU A 106 -10.94 0.67 9.50
C LEU A 106 -10.92 0.30 8.02
N TYR A 107 -10.92 1.29 7.13
CA TYR A 107 -11.03 1.09 5.69
C TYR A 107 -10.02 1.94 4.93
N ALA A 108 -9.57 1.42 3.80
CA ALA A 108 -8.84 2.15 2.78
C ALA A 108 -9.50 1.93 1.42
N LEU A 109 -9.55 2.97 0.61
CA LEU A 109 -9.92 2.90 -0.79
C LEU A 109 -8.68 3.12 -1.62
N GLU A 110 -8.43 2.26 -2.59
CA GLU A 110 -7.39 2.42 -3.61
C GLU A 110 -8.07 2.64 -4.97
N GLU A 111 -7.76 3.76 -5.61
CA GLU A 111 -8.16 4.05 -6.99
C GLU A 111 -6.92 4.03 -7.88
N TYR A 112 -7.00 3.29 -8.99
CA TYR A 112 -5.93 3.18 -9.97
C TYR A 112 -6.35 3.92 -11.25
N ILE A 113 -5.58 4.93 -11.64
CA ILE A 113 -5.88 5.78 -12.80
C ILE A 113 -4.73 5.68 -13.79
N ASP A 114 -5.04 5.29 -15.02
CA ASP A 114 -4.05 5.21 -16.10
C ASP A 114 -3.67 6.62 -16.60
N ILE A 115 -2.39 6.83 -16.84
CA ILE A 115 -1.87 8.03 -17.47
C ILE A 115 -1.71 7.72 -18.97
N PHE A 116 -2.56 8.29 -19.79
CA PHE A 116 -2.56 8.04 -21.22
C PHE A 116 -1.49 8.86 -21.96
N PRO A 117 -0.83 8.29 -23.00
CA PRO A 117 0.27 8.96 -23.69
C PRO A 117 -0.16 10.16 -24.54
N THR A 118 -1.46 10.35 -24.73
CA THR A 118 -2.03 11.48 -25.50
C THR A 118 -2.20 12.75 -24.65
N LEU A 119 -2.02 12.68 -23.34
CA LEU A 119 -2.18 13.83 -22.46
C LEU A 119 -0.87 14.58 -22.25
N SER A 120 -0.95 15.90 -22.24
CA SER A 120 0.16 16.73 -21.78
C SER A 120 0.28 16.56 -20.25
N LEU A 121 1.41 16.03 -19.81
CA LEU A 121 1.61 15.76 -18.37
C LEU A 121 1.53 17.02 -17.51
N LYS A 122 1.95 18.17 -18.04
CA LYS A 122 1.89 19.46 -17.32
C LYS A 122 0.46 20.00 -17.15
N GLU A 123 -0.48 19.53 -17.96
CA GLU A 123 -1.89 19.95 -17.95
C GLU A 123 -2.78 19.04 -17.11
N ILE A 124 -2.21 17.95 -16.57
CA ILE A 124 -2.97 17.04 -15.71
C ILE A 124 -3.21 17.69 -14.35
N GLU A 125 -4.47 17.98 -14.07
CA GLU A 125 -4.90 18.39 -12.73
C GLU A 125 -5.06 17.15 -11.83
N ILE A 126 -3.94 16.62 -11.35
CA ILE A 126 -3.86 15.32 -10.68
C ILE A 126 -4.88 15.17 -9.55
N LYS A 127 -5.05 16.19 -8.71
CA LYS A 127 -6.02 16.13 -7.60
C LYS A 127 -7.47 15.99 -8.06
N LYS A 128 -7.80 16.46 -9.25
CA LYS A 128 -9.16 16.33 -9.82
C LYS A 128 -9.44 14.94 -10.40
N LEU A 129 -8.44 14.10 -10.56
CA LEU A 129 -8.62 12.75 -11.07
C LEU A 129 -9.23 11.81 -10.02
N PHE A 130 -9.05 12.10 -8.74
CA PHE A 130 -9.48 11.26 -7.64
C PHE A 130 -10.77 11.74 -7.01
N ARG A 131 -11.50 10.80 -6.42
CA ARG A 131 -12.67 11.12 -5.60
C ARG A 131 -12.21 11.79 -4.31
N ILE A 132 -12.93 12.84 -3.94
CA ILE A 132 -12.72 13.54 -2.67
C ILE A 132 -13.71 12.97 -1.65
N PHE A 133 -13.22 12.62 -0.48
CA PHE A 133 -14.03 12.18 0.64
C PHE A 133 -13.85 13.14 1.82
N ASP A 134 -14.91 13.84 2.19
CA ASP A 134 -14.87 14.85 3.26
C ASP A 134 -14.42 14.28 4.62
N ASN A 135 -14.63 12.98 4.83
CA ASN A 135 -14.26 12.29 6.07
C ASN A 135 -12.93 11.52 5.97
N ALA A 136 -12.16 11.70 4.90
CA ALA A 136 -10.87 11.05 4.77
C ALA A 136 -9.88 11.57 5.82
N VAL A 137 -9.33 10.67 6.61
CA VAL A 137 -8.30 10.98 7.61
C VAL A 137 -6.88 10.87 7.04
N ALA A 138 -6.75 10.30 5.85
CA ALA A 138 -5.53 10.27 5.07
C ALA A 138 -5.86 10.31 3.57
N GLU A 139 -5.07 11.04 2.83
CA GLU A 139 -5.07 11.07 1.36
C GLU A 139 -3.62 10.99 0.89
N ILE A 140 -3.35 10.03 0.02
CA ILE A 140 -2.00 9.77 -0.47
C ILE A 140 -2.11 9.56 -1.98
N ILE A 141 -1.47 10.40 -2.75
CA ILE A 141 -1.39 10.25 -4.21
C ILE A 141 0.00 9.77 -4.57
N ILE A 142 0.06 8.66 -5.26
CA ILE A 142 1.28 7.99 -5.67
C ILE A 142 1.28 7.92 -7.20
N TYR A 143 2.42 8.15 -7.84
CA TYR A 143 2.57 7.86 -9.26
C TYR A 143 3.65 6.82 -9.50
N ASN A 144 3.42 5.99 -10.50
CA ASN A 144 4.37 4.98 -10.94
C ASN A 144 4.71 5.23 -12.42
N PRO A 145 5.87 5.81 -12.72
CA PRO A 145 6.24 6.14 -14.10
C PRO A 145 6.56 4.89 -14.93
N ASP A 146 6.93 3.78 -14.30
CA ASP A 146 7.15 2.50 -14.97
C ASP A 146 5.86 1.92 -15.56
N LYS A 147 4.75 2.13 -14.87
CA LYS A 147 3.42 1.62 -15.27
C LYS A 147 2.50 2.69 -15.83
N TRP A 148 2.93 3.94 -15.81
CA TRP A 148 2.11 5.11 -16.17
C TRP A 148 0.74 5.11 -15.48
N LYS A 149 0.78 5.01 -14.13
CA LYS A 149 -0.42 5.01 -13.29
C LYS A 149 -0.27 5.95 -12.10
N PHE A 150 -1.42 6.49 -11.71
CA PHE A 150 -1.63 7.04 -10.37
C PHE A 150 -2.37 6.00 -9.50
N VAL A 151 -2.14 6.07 -8.20
CA VAL A 151 -2.90 5.40 -7.14
C VAL A 151 -3.21 6.40 -6.06
#